data_dc5b20b87d3443e456cd3987e93297dc
#
_entry.id   dc5b20b87d3443e456cd3987e93297dc
#
_cell.length_a   1.000
_cell.length_b   1.000
_cell.length_c   1.000
_cell.angle_alpha   90.00
_cell.angle_beta   90.00
_cell.angle_gamma   90.00
#
_symmetry.space_group_name_H-M   'P 1'
#
loop_
_entity.id
_entity.type
_entity.pdbx_description
1 polymer ?
#
loop_
_entity_poly.entity_id
_entity_poly.type
_entity_poly.pdbx_seq_one_letter_code
_entity_poly.pdbx_strand_id
1 'polypeptide(L)'
;MSTNLDSFFVFYNLQMGFRYGTLVEDLYTSCLLQCEGWKSIYCNPKRPAFLGKSPINLHDFLNQTMRWSVGLLEVAFSRYSPITFGVQSISLLSGLCFAHYTFWAIWAIPVTIYAFLPQLALLNSASIFPKVCPSMHPLALYY
;
A
#
# COMPACT_ATOMS: atom_id res chain seq x y z
N MET A 1 -12.37 -28.79 -9.09
CA MET A 1 -12.85 -28.09 -7.89
C MET A 1 -12.31 -28.70 -6.58
N SER A 2 -11.72 -29.89 -6.60
CA SER A 2 -11.10 -30.56 -5.44
C SER A 2 -9.69 -30.10 -5.11
N THR A 3 -8.90 -29.66 -6.10
CA THR A 3 -7.50 -29.29 -5.94
C THR A 3 -7.25 -28.09 -5.01
N ASN A 4 -8.21 -27.14 -4.90
CA ASN A 4 -8.06 -25.96 -4.07
C ASN A 4 -8.30 -26.23 -2.57
N LEU A 5 -9.13 -27.22 -2.25
CA LEU A 5 -9.38 -27.61 -0.85
C LEU A 5 -8.16 -28.33 -0.27
N ASP A 6 -7.56 -29.20 -1.06
CA ASP A 6 -6.37 -29.96 -0.63
C ASP A 6 -5.16 -29.03 -0.41
N SER A 7 -4.99 -28.03 -1.29
CA SER A 7 -3.95 -26.99 -1.11
C SER A 7 -4.21 -26.14 0.13
N PHE A 8 -5.46 -25.81 0.43
CA PHE A 8 -5.83 -25.07 1.63
C PHE A 8 -5.57 -25.90 2.89
N PHE A 9 -5.94 -27.18 2.90
CA PHE A 9 -5.67 -28.08 4.01
C PHE A 9 -4.18 -28.31 4.24
N VAL A 10 -3.39 -28.46 3.18
CA VAL A 10 -1.92 -28.58 3.26
C VAL A 10 -1.32 -27.28 3.79
N PHE A 11 -1.79 -26.12 3.35
CA PHE A 11 -1.35 -24.80 3.84
C PHE A 11 -1.68 -24.62 5.33
N TYR A 12 -2.88 -24.99 5.76
CA TYR A 12 -3.31 -24.94 7.16
C TYR A 12 -2.53 -25.89 8.05
N ASN A 13 -2.26 -27.11 7.59
CA ASN A 13 -1.50 -28.09 8.34
C ASN A 13 0.00 -27.79 8.42
N LEU A 14 0.56 -27.13 7.39
CA LEU A 14 1.99 -26.80 7.36
C LEU A 14 2.32 -25.47 8.03
N GLN A 15 1.39 -24.53 8.13
CA GLN A 15 1.66 -23.17 8.61
C GLN A 15 0.74 -22.68 9.73
N MET A 16 -0.24 -23.48 10.16
CA MET A 16 -1.10 -23.18 11.32
C MET A 16 -1.66 -21.74 11.35
N GLY A 17 -2.18 -21.23 10.24
CA GLY A 17 -2.80 -19.90 10.17
C GLY A 17 -1.94 -18.83 9.47
N PHE A 18 -1.90 -17.63 10.02
CA PHE A 18 -1.14 -16.51 9.45
C PHE A 18 0.36 -16.77 9.42
N ARG A 19 1.02 -16.33 8.34
CA ARG A 19 2.46 -16.43 8.21
C ARG A 19 3.11 -15.26 8.94
N TYR A 20 3.62 -15.49 10.15
CA TYR A 20 4.23 -14.48 11.01
C TYR A 20 5.67 -14.11 10.61
N GLY A 21 6.00 -14.18 9.32
CA GLY A 21 7.34 -13.82 8.84
C GLY A 21 7.53 -12.33 8.54
N THR A 22 6.48 -11.51 8.65
CA THR A 22 6.49 -10.08 8.34
C THR A 22 5.73 -9.29 9.39
N LEU A 23 5.95 -7.98 9.44
CA LEU A 23 5.22 -7.08 10.36
C LEU A 23 3.76 -6.83 9.93
N VAL A 24 3.38 -7.28 8.73
CA VAL A 24 2.03 -7.19 8.15
C VAL A 24 1.58 -8.58 7.69
N GLU A 25 1.46 -9.48 8.64
CA GLU A 25 1.12 -10.89 8.44
C GLU A 25 -0.20 -11.09 7.68
N ASP A 26 -1.17 -10.24 7.91
CA ASP A 26 -2.50 -10.25 7.31
C ASP A 26 -2.44 -9.97 5.79
N LEU A 27 -1.77 -8.88 5.40
CA LEU A 27 -1.58 -8.54 4.00
C LEU A 27 -0.72 -9.56 3.27
N TYR A 28 0.37 -10.00 3.90
CA TYR A 28 1.27 -11.00 3.31
C TYR A 28 0.54 -12.31 3.02
N THR A 29 -0.23 -12.80 4.00
CA THR A 29 -1.03 -14.01 3.87
C THR A 29 -2.11 -13.85 2.78
N SER A 30 -2.80 -12.70 2.76
CA SER A 30 -3.79 -12.39 1.73
C SER A 30 -3.19 -12.37 0.33
N CYS A 31 -2.05 -11.73 0.16
CA CYS A 31 -1.34 -11.68 -1.12
C CYS A 31 -0.90 -13.07 -1.59
N LEU A 32 -0.36 -13.87 -0.67
CA LEU A 32 0.04 -15.25 -0.95
C LEU A 32 -1.14 -16.10 -1.42
N LEU A 33 -2.25 -16.07 -0.69
CA LEU A 33 -3.45 -16.84 -1.04
C LEU A 33 -4.00 -16.44 -2.41
N GLN A 34 -4.00 -15.15 -2.73
CA GLN A 34 -4.43 -14.70 -4.05
C GLN A 34 -3.47 -15.11 -5.16
N CYS A 35 -2.14 -15.14 -4.91
CA CYS A 35 -1.17 -15.69 -5.84
C CYS A 35 -1.38 -17.18 -6.11
N GLU A 36 -1.92 -17.92 -5.15
CA GLU A 36 -2.31 -19.33 -5.28
C GLU A 36 -3.68 -19.53 -5.97
N GLY A 37 -4.36 -18.44 -6.36
CA GLY A 37 -5.64 -18.48 -7.06
C GLY A 37 -6.88 -18.43 -6.17
N TRP A 38 -6.72 -18.21 -4.88
CA TRP A 38 -7.84 -17.98 -3.96
C TRP A 38 -8.48 -16.61 -4.19
N LYS A 39 -9.77 -16.51 -3.95
CA LYS A 39 -10.53 -15.26 -4.07
C LYS A 39 -11.03 -14.81 -2.71
N SER A 40 -10.82 -13.54 -2.40
CA SER A 40 -11.38 -12.91 -1.20
C SER A 40 -12.82 -12.50 -1.45
N ILE A 41 -13.69 -12.74 -0.46
CA ILE A 41 -15.09 -12.31 -0.47
C ILE A 41 -15.30 -11.44 0.77
N TYR A 42 -15.85 -10.24 0.55
CA TYR A 42 -16.21 -9.36 1.65
C TYR A 42 -17.44 -9.90 2.37
N CYS A 43 -17.30 -10.15 3.68
CA CYS A 43 -18.37 -10.62 4.53
C CYS A 43 -18.80 -9.48 5.47
N ASN A 44 -20.04 -9.00 5.30
CA ASN A 44 -20.62 -7.97 6.16
C ASN A 44 -21.94 -8.50 6.78
N PRO A 45 -21.87 -9.26 7.88
CA PRO A 45 -23.05 -9.77 8.55
C PRO A 45 -23.86 -8.63 9.19
N LYS A 46 -25.18 -8.79 9.28
CA LYS A 46 -26.08 -7.81 9.91
C LYS A 46 -25.71 -7.49 11.37
N ARG A 47 -25.15 -8.47 12.08
CA ARG A 47 -24.62 -8.32 13.43
C ARG A 47 -23.09 -8.38 13.36
N PRO A 48 -22.36 -7.36 13.86
CA PRO A 48 -20.91 -7.40 13.93
C PRO A 48 -20.44 -8.62 14.73
N ALA A 49 -19.53 -9.42 14.14
CA ALA A 49 -18.95 -10.58 14.81
C ALA A 49 -17.76 -10.20 15.71
N PHE A 50 -17.09 -9.08 15.39
CA PHE A 50 -15.90 -8.63 16.08
C PHE A 50 -15.99 -7.13 16.36
N LEU A 51 -15.45 -6.73 17.52
CA LEU A 51 -15.23 -5.34 17.88
C LEU A 51 -13.72 -5.14 18.07
N GLY A 52 -13.13 -4.34 17.21
CA GLY A 52 -11.73 -3.94 17.32
C GLY A 52 -11.57 -2.63 18.09
N LYS A 53 -10.43 -2.47 18.76
CA LYS A 53 -10.05 -1.18 19.37
C LYS A 53 -9.05 -0.49 18.45
N SER A 54 -9.31 0.77 18.13
CA SER A 54 -8.37 1.66 17.45
C SER A 54 -7.42 2.31 18.44
N PRO A 55 -6.16 2.61 18.08
CA PRO A 55 -5.27 3.39 18.92
C PRO A 55 -5.87 4.78 19.14
N ILE A 56 -5.91 5.21 20.41
CA ILE A 56 -6.46 6.51 20.81
C ILE A 56 -5.34 7.55 20.89
N ASN A 57 -4.13 7.13 21.26
CA ASN A 57 -2.99 8.00 21.44
C ASN A 57 -2.21 8.18 20.13
N LEU A 58 -1.73 9.40 19.89
CA LEU A 58 -0.91 9.70 18.71
C LEU A 58 0.35 8.83 18.66
N HIS A 59 1.00 8.59 19.80
CA HIS A 59 2.19 7.76 19.88
C HIS A 59 1.92 6.32 19.41
N ASP A 60 0.84 5.71 19.85
CA ASP A 60 0.45 4.36 19.46
C ASP A 60 0.08 4.30 17.98
N PHE A 61 -0.59 5.33 17.47
CA PHE A 61 -0.91 5.46 16.04
C PHE A 61 0.35 5.57 15.19
N LEU A 62 1.32 6.40 15.59
CA LEU A 62 2.59 6.55 14.86
C LEU A 62 3.40 5.25 14.86
N ASN A 63 3.48 4.56 15.99
CA ASN A 63 4.16 3.27 16.10
C ASN A 63 3.50 2.21 15.20
N GLN A 64 2.17 2.17 15.17
CA GLN A 64 1.41 1.28 14.30
C GLN A 64 1.69 1.59 12.82
N THR A 65 1.63 2.88 12.44
CA THR A 65 1.87 3.32 11.07
C THR A 65 3.29 3.01 10.61
N MET A 66 4.28 3.22 11.48
CA MET A 66 5.68 2.90 11.20
C MET A 66 5.85 1.39 10.98
N ARG A 67 5.28 0.56 11.84
CA ARG A 67 5.32 -0.90 11.70
C ARG A 67 4.67 -1.35 10.39
N TRP A 68 3.52 -0.79 10.03
CA TRP A 68 2.86 -1.09 8.76
C TRP A 68 3.69 -0.66 7.56
N SER A 69 4.29 0.54 7.61
CA SER A 69 5.12 1.04 6.51
C SER A 69 6.31 0.12 6.22
N VAL A 70 7.00 -0.34 7.27
CA VAL A 70 8.12 -1.28 7.12
C VAL A 70 7.64 -2.61 6.57
N GLY A 71 6.59 -3.21 7.17
CA GLY A 71 6.07 -4.50 6.73
C GLY A 71 5.50 -4.47 5.30
N LEU A 72 4.85 -3.38 4.90
CA LEU A 72 4.37 -3.21 3.53
C LEU A 72 5.51 -3.16 2.51
N LEU A 73 6.61 -2.47 2.83
CA LEU A 73 7.81 -2.45 1.98
C LEU A 73 8.49 -3.83 1.93
N GLU A 74 8.51 -4.57 3.04
CA GLU A 74 9.01 -5.96 3.04
C GLU A 74 8.21 -6.83 2.05
N VAL A 75 6.88 -6.70 2.03
CA VAL A 75 6.02 -7.41 1.06
C VAL A 75 6.28 -6.92 -0.36
N ALA A 76 6.42 -5.61 -0.57
CA ALA A 76 6.69 -5.02 -1.88
C ALA A 76 7.97 -5.54 -2.53
N PHE A 77 9.00 -5.79 -1.74
CA PHE A 77 10.29 -6.32 -2.21
C PHE A 77 10.46 -7.83 -1.99
N SER A 78 9.42 -8.53 -1.54
CA SER A 78 9.45 -9.97 -1.36
C SER A 78 9.28 -10.73 -2.67
N ARG A 79 9.51 -12.06 -2.62
CA ARG A 79 9.23 -12.97 -3.75
C ARG A 79 7.77 -12.92 -4.22
N TYR A 80 6.84 -12.62 -3.32
CA TYR A 80 5.40 -12.53 -3.60
C TYR A 80 4.94 -11.09 -3.87
N SER A 81 5.87 -10.24 -4.29
CA SER A 81 5.55 -8.86 -4.65
C SER A 81 4.43 -8.81 -5.70
N PRO A 82 3.42 -7.96 -5.50
CA PRO A 82 2.33 -7.81 -6.45
C PRO A 82 2.79 -7.29 -7.83
N ILE A 83 3.99 -6.72 -7.92
CA ILE A 83 4.55 -6.22 -9.19
C ILE A 83 5.25 -7.32 -9.98
N THR A 84 5.91 -8.27 -9.30
CA THR A 84 6.72 -9.29 -9.97
C THR A 84 5.97 -10.60 -10.17
N PHE A 85 5.75 -11.35 -9.11
CA PHE A 85 5.21 -12.70 -9.19
C PHE A 85 3.68 -12.73 -9.14
N GLY A 86 3.08 -11.83 -8.36
CA GLY A 86 1.62 -11.77 -8.17
C GLY A 86 0.84 -11.41 -9.43
N VAL A 87 1.46 -10.65 -10.35
CA VAL A 87 0.80 -10.20 -11.60
C VAL A 87 0.41 -11.35 -12.52
N GLN A 88 1.08 -12.49 -12.44
CA GLN A 88 0.77 -13.66 -13.28
C GLN A 88 -0.46 -14.44 -12.82
N SER A 89 -0.79 -14.35 -11.54
CA SER A 89 -1.86 -15.15 -10.92
C SER A 89 -3.08 -14.32 -10.50
N ILE A 90 -2.89 -13.02 -10.30
CA ILE A 90 -3.93 -12.08 -9.85
C ILE A 90 -4.40 -11.24 -11.05
N SER A 91 -5.67 -10.79 -11.03
CA SER A 91 -6.15 -9.85 -12.07
C SER A 91 -5.33 -8.55 -12.02
N LEU A 92 -5.12 -7.92 -13.17
CA LEU A 92 -4.35 -6.67 -13.29
C LEU A 92 -4.82 -5.60 -12.31
N LEU A 93 -6.13 -5.42 -12.17
CA LEU A 93 -6.71 -4.43 -11.26
C LEU A 93 -6.40 -4.75 -9.80
N SER A 94 -6.55 -6.02 -9.38
CA SER A 94 -6.19 -6.43 -8.02
C SER A 94 -4.69 -6.29 -7.77
N GLY A 95 -3.84 -6.62 -8.75
CA GLY A 95 -2.39 -6.42 -8.67
C GLY A 95 -2.01 -4.95 -8.47
N LEU A 96 -2.65 -4.03 -9.20
CA LEU A 96 -2.45 -2.58 -9.04
C LEU A 96 -2.90 -2.08 -7.67
N CYS A 97 -4.04 -2.57 -7.16
CA CYS A 97 -4.50 -2.22 -5.80
C CYS A 97 -3.51 -2.69 -4.73
N PHE A 98 -3.02 -3.92 -4.82
CA PHE A 98 -2.00 -4.43 -3.90
C PHE A 98 -0.69 -3.66 -4.04
N ALA A 99 -0.23 -3.35 -5.25
CA ALA A 99 0.95 -2.55 -5.48
C ALA A 99 0.82 -1.15 -4.87
N HIS A 100 -0.30 -0.46 -5.12
CA HIS A 100 -0.55 0.85 -4.52
C HIS A 100 -0.48 0.80 -3.00
N TYR A 101 -1.06 -0.22 -2.38
CA TYR A 101 -1.07 -0.37 -0.93
C TYR A 101 0.31 -0.74 -0.37
N THR A 102 1.04 -1.64 -1.00
CA THR A 102 2.38 -2.06 -0.54
C THR A 102 3.43 -0.95 -0.69
N PHE A 103 3.29 -0.06 -1.69
CA PHE A 103 4.17 1.09 -1.89
C PHE A 103 3.69 2.36 -1.18
N TRP A 104 2.69 2.25 -0.32
CA TRP A 104 2.15 3.41 0.40
C TRP A 104 3.21 4.26 1.12
N ALA A 105 4.19 3.64 1.77
CA ALA A 105 5.25 4.36 2.47
C ALA A 105 6.12 5.24 1.54
N ILE A 106 6.24 4.90 0.26
CA ILE A 106 7.02 5.68 -0.71
C ILE A 106 6.39 7.05 -0.99
N TRP A 107 5.07 7.18 -0.82
CA TRP A 107 4.38 8.47 -0.95
C TRP A 107 4.88 9.53 0.03
N ALA A 108 5.51 9.13 1.13
CA ALA A 108 6.12 10.07 2.07
C ALA A 108 7.23 10.90 1.41
N ILE A 109 7.95 10.35 0.43
CA ILE A 109 9.05 11.04 -0.27
C ILE A 109 8.53 12.26 -1.05
N PRO A 110 7.62 12.11 -2.04
CA PRO A 110 7.12 13.27 -2.79
C PRO A 110 6.36 14.26 -1.91
N VAL A 111 5.64 13.80 -0.88
CA VAL A 111 4.97 14.70 0.08
C VAL A 111 5.99 15.54 0.86
N THR A 112 7.06 14.93 1.31
CA THR A 112 8.15 15.64 2.01
C THR A 112 8.82 16.65 1.10
N ILE A 113 9.14 16.28 -0.14
CA ILE A 113 9.72 17.18 -1.14
C ILE A 113 8.77 18.35 -1.40
N TYR A 114 7.48 18.06 -1.60
CA TYR A 114 6.47 19.10 -1.84
C TYR A 114 6.34 20.06 -0.65
N ALA A 115 6.46 19.57 0.57
CA ALA A 115 6.37 20.38 1.77
C ALA A 115 7.61 21.29 1.97
N PHE A 116 8.83 20.75 1.75
CA PHE A 116 10.05 21.46 2.09
C PHE A 116 10.67 22.25 0.93
N LEU A 117 10.47 21.83 -0.31
CA LEU A 117 11.08 22.46 -1.48
C LEU A 117 10.69 23.96 -1.62
N PRO A 118 9.44 24.38 -1.46
CA PRO A 118 9.06 25.80 -1.51
C PRO A 118 9.76 26.64 -0.44
N GLN A 119 9.87 26.09 0.77
CA GLN A 119 10.51 26.78 1.89
C GLN A 119 12.02 26.98 1.66
N LEU A 120 12.70 25.93 1.17
CA LEU A 120 14.10 25.98 0.83
C LEU A 120 14.37 26.97 -0.32
N ALA A 121 13.50 27.01 -1.31
CA ALA A 121 13.62 27.96 -2.41
C ALA A 121 13.44 29.41 -1.95
N LEU A 122 12.49 29.68 -1.08
CA LEU A 122 12.29 31.01 -0.49
C LEU A 122 13.52 31.44 0.32
N LEU A 123 14.07 30.54 1.14
CA LEU A 123 15.28 30.83 1.93
C LEU A 123 16.51 31.11 1.05
N ASN A 124 16.59 30.48 -0.11
CA ASN A 124 17.69 30.66 -1.06
C ASN A 124 17.40 31.68 -2.16
N SER A 125 16.29 32.43 -2.08
CA SER A 125 15.83 33.37 -3.11
C SER A 125 15.77 32.75 -4.52
N ALA A 126 15.54 31.43 -4.59
CA ALA A 126 15.44 30.69 -5.84
C ALA A 126 13.97 30.61 -6.31
N SER A 127 13.74 30.86 -7.60
CA SER A 127 12.39 30.69 -8.17
C SER A 127 12.17 29.22 -8.52
N ILE A 128 11.14 28.61 -7.92
CA ILE A 128 10.72 27.22 -8.22
C ILE A 128 9.87 27.19 -9.49
N PHE A 129 9.13 28.26 -9.76
CA PHE A 129 8.25 28.30 -10.91
C PHE A 129 8.99 28.81 -12.14
N PRO A 130 8.78 28.22 -13.31
CA PRO A 130 9.32 28.75 -14.55
C PRO A 130 8.85 30.19 -14.72
N LYS A 131 9.79 31.08 -15.04
CA LYS A 131 9.43 32.48 -15.38
C LYS A 131 8.57 32.42 -16.64
N VAL A 132 7.31 32.80 -16.52
CA VAL A 132 6.43 32.94 -17.67
C VAL A 132 7.05 34.05 -18.53
N CYS A 133 7.52 33.69 -19.73
CA CYS A 133 8.01 34.70 -20.67
C CYS A 133 6.86 35.66 -20.96
N PRO A 134 7.08 37.00 -20.85
CA PRO A 134 6.06 38.00 -21.13
C PRO A 134 5.53 37.98 -22.56
N SER A 135 6.16 37.20 -23.46
CA SER A 135 5.74 37.06 -24.87
C SER A 135 4.59 36.08 -25.10
N MET A 136 4.15 35.34 -24.08
CA MET A 136 2.91 34.56 -24.19
C MET A 136 1.72 35.44 -23.81
N HIS A 137 1.26 36.16 -24.75
CA HIS A 137 -0.04 36.73 -25.07
C HIS A 137 -1.04 37.09 -23.95
N PRO A 138 -1.66 38.26 -24.03
CA PRO A 138 -2.65 38.80 -23.08
C PRO A 138 -3.97 38.02 -23.00
N LEU A 139 -4.11 36.86 -23.65
CA LEU A 139 -5.34 36.05 -23.64
C LEU A 139 -5.50 35.13 -22.39
N ALA A 140 -4.48 35.05 -21.54
CA ALA A 140 -4.56 34.23 -20.30
C ALA A 140 -5.18 34.98 -19.10
N LEU A 141 -5.60 36.23 -19.26
CA LEU A 141 -6.19 37.05 -18.18
C LEU A 141 -7.73 37.12 -18.22
N TYR A 142 -8.39 36.32 -19.03
CA TYR A 142 -9.86 36.35 -19.17
C TYR A 142 -10.55 35.01 -18.79
N TYR A 143 -9.92 34.19 -17.91
CA TYR A 143 -10.64 33.07 -17.29
C TYR A 143 -10.36 33.04 -15.80
#